data_c79315a22dcb229173cfd75a1a319f04
#
_entry.id   c79315a22dcb229173cfd75a1a319f04
#
_cell.length_a   1.000
_cell.length_b   1.000
_cell.length_c   1.000
_cell.angle_alpha   90.00
_cell.angle_beta   90.00
_cell.angle_gamma   90.00
#
_symmetry.space_group_name_H-M   'P 1'
#
loop_
_entity.id
_entity.type
_entity.pdbx_description
1 polymer ?
#
loop_
_entity_poly.entity_id
_entity_poly.type
_entity_poly.pdbx_seq_one_letter_code
_entity_poly.pdbx_strand_id
1 'polypeptide(L)'
;MPGVQREFTAELWRAAGDAAWVFARLPEDVSAEFRDLPRPPAGFGSVRVTVTLGGSRWSTSVFPEGSSAYVLPVRKAVRTAEGVDAGDVVRIGIETAG
;
A
#
# COMPACT_ATOMS: atom_id res chain seq x y z
N MET A 1 3.86 -20.72 4.43
CA MET A 1 2.50 -20.42 4.01
C MET A 1 2.54 -19.34 2.97
N PRO A 2 1.73 -19.48 1.95
CA PRO A 2 1.70 -18.45 0.94
C PRO A 2 1.04 -17.19 1.45
N GLY A 3 1.75 -16.12 1.35
CA GLY A 3 1.22 -14.80 1.50
C GLY A 3 1.13 -14.17 0.14
N VAL A 4 0.94 -12.87 0.12
CA VAL A 4 0.99 -12.10 -1.11
C VAL A 4 2.39 -11.51 -1.23
N GLN A 5 2.97 -11.62 -2.41
CA GLN A 5 4.23 -10.98 -2.74
C GLN A 5 4.12 -10.50 -4.18
N ARG A 6 4.01 -9.19 -4.37
CA ARG A 6 3.73 -8.62 -5.68
C ARG A 6 4.51 -7.34 -5.89
N GLU A 7 4.77 -7.03 -7.14
CA GLU A 7 5.27 -5.73 -7.56
C GLU A 7 4.27 -5.12 -8.52
N PHE A 8 4.11 -3.80 -8.43
CA PHE A 8 3.20 -3.07 -9.31
C PHE A 8 3.63 -1.63 -9.41
N THR A 9 3.09 -0.94 -10.41
CA THR A 9 3.26 0.51 -10.50
C THR A 9 1.94 1.18 -10.12
N ALA A 10 2.05 2.34 -9.51
CA ALA A 10 0.87 3.11 -9.13
C ALA A 10 1.23 4.58 -9.11
N GLU A 11 0.25 5.41 -9.41
CA GLU A 11 0.38 6.84 -9.27
C GLU A 11 0.06 7.22 -7.83
N LEU A 12 0.94 7.99 -7.20
CA LEU A 12 0.69 8.49 -5.85
C LEU A 12 -0.33 9.62 -5.93
N TRP A 13 -1.24 9.68 -4.97
CA TRP A 13 -2.26 10.71 -4.92
C TRP A 13 -2.44 11.20 -3.50
N ARG A 14 -2.78 12.48 -3.38
CA ARG A 14 -2.99 13.11 -2.07
C ARG A 14 -4.44 13.04 -1.70
N ALA A 15 -4.71 12.62 -0.45
CA ALA A 15 -6.08 12.57 0.04
C ALA A 15 -6.66 13.98 0.10
N ALA A 16 -7.97 14.07 -0.08
CA ALA A 16 -8.69 15.34 0.01
C ALA A 16 -8.67 15.86 1.44
N GLY A 17 -8.85 17.16 1.58
CA GLY A 17 -8.90 17.82 2.88
C GLY A 17 -7.54 18.36 3.27
N ASP A 18 -7.37 18.57 4.56
CA ASP A 18 -6.15 19.15 5.11
C ASP A 18 -5.10 18.10 5.46
N ALA A 19 -5.39 16.85 5.19
CA ALA A 19 -4.47 15.77 5.50
C ALA A 19 -3.27 15.80 4.57
N ALA A 20 -2.10 15.57 5.14
CA ALA A 20 -0.88 15.45 4.34
C ALA A 20 -0.65 14.01 3.88
N TRP A 21 -1.71 13.23 3.82
CA TRP A 21 -1.63 11.81 3.47
C TRP A 21 -1.51 11.63 1.97
N VAL A 22 -0.58 10.77 1.59
CA VAL A 22 -0.39 10.37 0.20
C VAL A 22 -0.51 8.85 0.15
N PHE A 23 -1.26 8.38 -0.83
CA PHE A 23 -1.57 6.96 -0.97
C PHE A 23 -1.20 6.44 -2.35
N ALA A 24 -0.99 5.14 -2.42
CA ALA A 24 -0.96 4.39 -3.66
C ALA A 24 -2.13 3.40 -3.63
N ARG A 25 -2.92 3.35 -4.71
CA ARG A 25 -3.99 2.36 -4.80
C ARG A 25 -3.43 1.10 -5.43
N LEU A 26 -3.67 -0.03 -4.78
CA LEU A 26 -3.22 -1.31 -5.31
C LEU A 26 -4.03 -1.65 -6.57
N PRO A 27 -3.38 -2.23 -7.58
CA PRO A 27 -4.14 -2.70 -8.76
C PRO A 27 -5.23 -3.69 -8.38
N GLU A 28 -6.20 -3.83 -9.25
CA GLU A 28 -7.37 -4.65 -8.96
C GLU A 28 -7.01 -6.10 -8.64
N ASP A 29 -6.10 -6.69 -9.41
CA ASP A 29 -5.68 -8.08 -9.18
C ASP A 29 -4.95 -8.24 -7.86
N VAL A 30 -4.12 -7.27 -7.48
CA VAL A 30 -3.41 -7.31 -6.19
C VAL A 30 -4.41 -7.11 -5.05
N SER A 31 -5.34 -6.18 -5.20
CA SER A 31 -6.39 -5.95 -4.20
C SER A 31 -7.22 -7.21 -3.99
N ALA A 32 -7.51 -7.95 -5.06
CA ALA A 32 -8.26 -9.19 -4.95
C ALA A 32 -7.52 -10.22 -4.11
N GLU A 33 -6.21 -10.32 -4.26
CA GLU A 33 -5.42 -11.24 -3.46
C GLU A 33 -5.46 -10.88 -1.98
N PHE A 34 -5.40 -9.59 -1.66
CA PHE A 34 -5.50 -9.16 -0.27
C PHE A 34 -6.89 -9.42 0.30
N ARG A 35 -7.91 -9.23 -0.51
CA ARG A 35 -9.31 -9.49 -0.09
C ARG A 35 -9.52 -10.95 0.27
N ASP A 36 -8.82 -11.85 -0.41
CA ASP A 36 -8.97 -13.28 -0.22
C ASP A 36 -8.11 -13.85 0.91
N LEU A 37 -7.23 -13.04 1.51
CA LEU A 37 -6.40 -13.52 2.61
C LEU A 37 -7.27 -13.84 3.83
N PRO A 38 -6.90 -14.88 4.60
CA PRO A 38 -7.53 -15.11 5.89
C PRO A 38 -7.30 -13.90 6.79
N ARG A 39 -8.34 -13.49 7.50
CA ARG A 39 -8.27 -12.30 8.34
C ARG A 39 -8.44 -12.66 9.80
N PRO A 40 -7.66 -12.00 10.67
CA PRO A 40 -7.96 -12.10 12.09
C PRO A 40 -9.33 -11.47 12.37
N PRO A 41 -10.02 -11.89 13.43
CA PRO A 41 -11.34 -11.34 13.73
C PRO A 41 -11.30 -9.88 14.17
N ALA A 42 -10.12 -9.36 14.52
CA ALA A 42 -9.99 -7.97 14.95
C ALA A 42 -9.50 -7.09 13.81
N GLY A 43 -9.76 -5.80 13.89
CA GLY A 43 -9.29 -4.81 12.96
C GLY A 43 -10.34 -4.44 11.93
N PHE A 44 -9.99 -3.53 11.06
CA PHE A 44 -10.89 -2.95 10.05
C PHE A 44 -10.61 -3.50 8.66
N GLY A 45 -10.09 -4.71 8.59
CA GLY A 45 -9.73 -5.31 7.31
C GLY A 45 -8.35 -4.90 6.81
N SER A 46 -7.58 -4.18 7.61
CA SER A 46 -6.22 -3.83 7.23
C SER A 46 -5.33 -5.07 7.26
N VAL A 47 -4.29 -5.05 6.44
CA VAL A 47 -3.34 -6.16 6.34
C VAL A 47 -1.93 -5.60 6.49
N ARG A 48 -1.16 -6.20 7.41
CA ARG A 48 0.24 -5.79 7.61
C ARG A 48 1.09 -6.25 6.45
N VAL A 49 1.94 -5.35 6.01
CA VAL A 49 2.81 -5.61 4.85
C VAL A 49 4.19 -5.01 5.08
N THR A 50 5.15 -5.53 4.33
CA THR A 50 6.45 -4.89 4.15
C THR A 50 6.48 -4.34 2.74
N VAL A 51 6.88 -3.10 2.61
CA VAL A 51 6.85 -2.37 1.34
C VAL A 51 8.25 -1.96 0.95
N THR A 52 8.56 -2.07 -0.33
CA THR A 52 9.81 -1.59 -0.91
C THR A 52 9.46 -0.57 -1.98
N LEU A 53 10.07 0.59 -1.89
CA LEU A 53 9.94 1.65 -2.90
C LEU A 53 11.34 2.25 -3.07
N GLY A 54 11.93 2.04 -4.26
CA GLY A 54 13.29 2.48 -4.48
C GLY A 54 14.25 1.82 -3.50
N GLY A 55 15.01 2.63 -2.79
CA GLY A 55 15.92 2.16 -1.76
C GLY A 55 15.31 2.08 -0.37
N SER A 56 14.04 2.41 -0.23
CA SER A 56 13.35 2.42 1.07
C SER A 56 12.58 1.12 1.28
N ARG A 57 12.58 0.65 2.52
CA ARG A 57 11.85 -0.55 2.90
C ARG A 57 11.28 -0.32 4.30
N TRP A 58 9.98 -0.56 4.45
CA TRP A 58 9.34 -0.31 5.75
C TRP A 58 8.11 -1.20 5.91
N SER A 59 7.64 -1.32 7.15
CA SER A 59 6.42 -2.05 7.48
C SER A 59 5.29 -1.07 7.71
N THR A 60 4.13 -1.43 7.19
CA THR A 60 2.93 -0.64 7.36
C THR A 60 1.72 -1.55 7.16
N SER A 61 0.57 -0.97 6.94
CA SER A 61 -0.63 -1.74 6.60
C SER A 61 -1.26 -1.17 5.36
N VAL A 62 -1.88 -2.03 4.57
CA VAL A 62 -2.79 -1.58 3.53
C VAL A 62 -4.21 -1.60 4.08
N PHE A 63 -5.04 -0.69 3.63
CA PHE A 63 -6.39 -0.51 4.15
C PHE A 63 -7.40 -0.69 3.02
N PRO A 64 -8.55 -1.34 3.31
CA PRO A 64 -9.59 -1.45 2.31
C PRO A 64 -10.17 -0.07 2.00
N GLU A 65 -10.44 0.17 0.73
CA GLU A 65 -11.12 1.36 0.25
C GLU A 65 -12.34 0.90 -0.55
N GLY A 66 -13.52 1.15 -0.02
CA GLY A 66 -14.72 0.61 -0.63
C GLY A 66 -14.76 -0.90 -0.52
N SER A 67 -15.41 -1.53 -1.47
CA SER A 67 -15.64 -2.98 -1.42
C SER A 67 -14.60 -3.79 -2.19
N SER A 68 -13.75 -3.16 -2.98
CA SER A 68 -12.92 -3.90 -3.92
C SER A 68 -11.46 -3.45 -3.99
N ALA A 69 -11.10 -2.34 -3.38
CA ALA A 69 -9.76 -1.79 -3.52
C ALA A 69 -9.03 -1.74 -2.18
N TYR A 70 -7.72 -1.74 -2.24
CA TYR A 70 -6.86 -1.48 -1.09
C TYR A 70 -5.95 -0.30 -1.41
N VAL A 71 -5.63 0.48 -0.38
CA VAL A 71 -4.73 1.61 -0.50
C VAL A 71 -3.56 1.46 0.46
N LEU A 72 -2.42 1.94 0.02
CA LEU A 72 -1.17 1.91 0.77
C LEU A 72 -0.77 3.33 1.11
N PRO A 73 -0.65 3.69 2.39
CA PRO A 73 -0.11 5.00 2.73
C PRO A 73 1.40 5.04 2.48
N VAL A 74 1.87 6.12 1.88
CA VAL A 74 3.30 6.33 1.65
C VAL A 74 3.73 7.54 2.45
N ARG A 75 4.44 7.29 3.54
CA ARG A 75 4.78 8.34 4.51
C ARG A 75 5.74 9.35 3.93
N LYS A 76 5.72 10.56 4.51
CA LYS A 76 6.53 11.66 4.03
C LYS A 76 8.02 11.33 4.02
N ALA A 77 8.50 10.63 5.05
CA ALA A 77 9.92 10.27 5.12
C ALA A 77 10.37 9.46 3.91
N VAL A 78 9.52 8.53 3.46
CA VAL A 78 9.82 7.71 2.29
C VAL A 78 9.78 8.58 1.03
N ARG A 79 8.75 9.41 0.89
CA ARG A 79 8.64 10.29 -0.28
C ARG A 79 9.86 11.20 -0.40
N THR A 80 10.30 11.76 0.72
CA THR A 80 11.47 12.62 0.74
C THR A 80 12.73 11.84 0.36
N ALA A 81 12.91 10.66 0.94
CA ALA A 81 14.09 9.85 0.68
C ALA A 81 14.17 9.41 -0.78
N GLU A 82 13.03 9.16 -1.42
CA GLU A 82 13.00 8.68 -2.80
C GLU A 82 12.77 9.78 -3.81
N GLY A 83 12.56 11.02 -3.36
CA GLY A 83 12.34 12.13 -4.27
C GLY A 83 11.02 12.05 -5.05
N VAL A 84 9.97 11.51 -4.43
CA VAL A 84 8.67 11.34 -5.08
C VAL A 84 7.58 12.01 -4.26
N ASP A 85 6.46 12.30 -4.91
CA ASP A 85 5.31 12.89 -4.24
C ASP A 85 4.05 12.60 -5.06
N ALA A 86 2.92 13.14 -4.60
CA ALA A 86 1.65 12.98 -5.29
C ALA A 86 1.80 13.38 -6.77
N GLY A 87 1.23 12.57 -7.64
CA GLY A 87 1.35 12.76 -9.08
C GLY A 87 2.43 11.90 -9.73
N ASP A 88 3.38 11.40 -8.95
CA ASP A 88 4.43 10.55 -9.51
C ASP A 88 3.95 9.12 -9.62
N VAL A 89 4.39 8.46 -10.68
CA VAL A 89 4.17 7.02 -10.88
C VAL A 89 5.40 6.30 -10.34
N VAL A 90 5.18 5.36 -9.42
CA VAL A 90 6.26 4.67 -8.74
C VAL A 90 6.07 3.16 -8.84
N ARG A 91 7.17 2.44 -8.73
CA ARG A 91 7.14 0.98 -8.66
C ARG A 91 7.23 0.58 -7.20
N ILE A 92 6.33 -0.28 -6.79
CA ILE A 92 6.19 -0.68 -5.39
C ILE A 92 6.25 -2.20 -5.29
N GLY A 93 7.06 -2.68 -4.37
CA GLY A 93 7.04 -4.07 -3.95
C GLY A 93 6.30 -4.20 -2.64
N ILE A 94 5.48 -5.22 -2.51
CA ILE A 94 4.67 -5.41 -1.31
C ILE A 94 4.61 -6.90 -0.98
N GLU A 95 4.74 -7.21 0.31
CA GLU A 95 4.61 -8.59 0.75
C GLU A 95 3.96 -8.63 2.12
N THR A 96 3.15 -9.66 2.33
CA THR A 96 2.53 -9.87 3.62
C THR A 96 3.53 -10.47 4.59
N ALA A 97 3.35 -10.19 5.88
CA ALA A 97 4.17 -10.78 6.90
C ALA A 97 3.80 -12.25 7.06
N GLY A 98 4.76 -13.09 6.88
CA GLY A 98 4.70 -14.48 7.13
C GLY A 98 3.65 -15.28 6.44
#